data_ac87ebc7aab2cfe72072287996ad67f4
#
_entry.id   ac87ebc7aab2cfe72072287996ad67f4
#
_cell.length_a   1.000
_cell.length_b   1.000
_cell.length_c   1.000
_cell.angle_alpha   90.00
_cell.angle_beta   90.00
_cell.angle_gamma   90.00
#
_symmetry.space_group_name_H-M   'P 1'
#
loop_
_entity.id
_entity.type
_entity.pdbx_description
1 polymer ?
#
loop_
_entity_poly.entity_id
_entity_poly.type
_entity_poly.pdbx_seq_one_letter_code
_entity_poly.pdbx_strand_id
1 'polypeptide(L)'
;MVYTDLVFDLYGTLVDIHTEENDLVWEKTTIFFGFYGARYTTAELKAAFREAITAREAQEGQSYECFPDIPFEEVMADLFRAKGIMENAHSLGIQAAQLFRISSIEYIHLYPHVLDALSVLREKGHRLWLLSNAQAIFTAYELRHLGLGNQFDGIYLSSDYRCRKPDIRFFRALMEERNLDPEKCLFIGNDRNTDIAGAKNAGMATLYMHTQLTPPDQLPADPKLLPANCGSHCRHFEFEGDDWQELSKLLIHL
;
A
#
# COMPACT_ATOMS: atom_id res chain seq x y z
N MET A 1 5.56 0.61 -27.75
CA MET A 1 5.06 0.72 -26.37
C MET A 1 3.68 0.06 -26.34
N VAL A 2 3.60 -1.06 -25.66
CA VAL A 2 2.34 -1.81 -25.51
C VAL A 2 1.53 -1.22 -24.33
N TYR A 3 2.22 -0.93 -23.22
CA TYR A 3 1.61 -0.36 -22.03
C TYR A 3 1.96 1.11 -21.91
N THR A 4 0.95 1.97 -21.94
CA THR A 4 1.11 3.43 -21.78
C THR A 4 1.02 3.86 -20.32
N ASP A 5 0.39 3.02 -19.48
CA ASP A 5 0.09 3.29 -18.08
C ASP A 5 0.73 2.25 -17.19
N LEU A 6 1.66 2.68 -16.35
CA LEU A 6 2.31 1.83 -15.38
C LEU A 6 1.75 2.13 -13.99
N VAL A 7 1.17 1.12 -13.35
CA VAL A 7 0.56 1.22 -12.02
C VAL A 7 1.45 0.47 -11.03
N PHE A 8 1.88 1.15 -9.99
CA PHE A 8 2.84 0.62 -9.02
C PHE A 8 2.18 0.41 -7.66
N ASP A 9 2.47 -0.70 -7.01
CA ASP A 9 2.40 -0.78 -5.57
C ASP A 9 3.56 0.00 -4.92
N LEU A 10 3.51 0.21 -3.60
CA LEU A 10 4.50 1.00 -2.86
C LEU A 10 5.46 0.13 -2.05
N TYR A 11 4.97 -0.43 -0.94
CA TYR A 11 5.79 -1.15 0.03
C TYR A 11 6.09 -2.57 -0.46
N GLY A 12 7.38 -2.91 -0.50
CA GLY A 12 7.84 -4.17 -1.09
C GLY A 12 8.03 -4.10 -2.62
N THR A 13 7.63 -3.00 -3.26
CA THR A 13 7.78 -2.77 -4.71
C THR A 13 8.73 -1.62 -5.00
N LEU A 14 8.46 -0.43 -4.51
CA LEU A 14 9.31 0.78 -4.64
C LEU A 14 10.08 1.09 -3.36
N VAL A 15 9.51 0.69 -2.23
CA VAL A 15 9.98 1.05 -0.88
C VAL A 15 10.24 -0.22 -0.08
N ASP A 16 11.44 -0.30 0.46
CA ASP A 16 11.81 -1.25 1.50
C ASP A 16 11.52 -0.62 2.86
N ILE A 17 10.77 -1.33 3.69
CA ILE A 17 10.35 -0.87 5.01
C ILE A 17 10.34 -2.02 6.00
N HIS A 18 10.74 -1.72 7.23
CA HIS A 18 10.51 -2.62 8.34
C HIS A 18 9.80 -1.89 9.47
N THR A 19 8.71 -2.50 9.94
CA THR A 19 7.92 -2.00 11.08
C THR A 19 7.73 -3.09 12.11
N GLU A 20 7.86 -2.75 13.37
CA GLU A 20 7.63 -3.63 14.49
C GLU A 20 6.56 -3.06 15.44
N GLU A 21 5.37 -3.64 15.42
CA GLU A 21 4.25 -3.24 16.28
C GLU A 21 4.27 -4.00 17.62
N ASN A 22 5.43 -3.96 18.31
CA ASN A 22 5.68 -4.66 19.55
C ASN A 22 4.99 -4.01 20.78
N ASP A 23 5.16 -4.61 21.94
CA ASP A 23 4.56 -4.13 23.20
C ASP A 23 4.97 -2.70 23.54
N LEU A 24 6.21 -2.31 23.26
CA LEU A 24 6.71 -0.97 23.54
C LEU A 24 5.99 0.12 22.74
N VAL A 25 5.65 -0.16 21.46
CA VAL A 25 4.85 0.75 20.61
C VAL A 25 3.47 0.97 21.23
N TRP A 26 2.84 -0.11 21.69
CA TRP A 26 1.53 -0.04 22.34
C TRP A 26 1.58 0.63 23.70
N GLU A 27 2.62 0.44 24.48
CA GLU A 27 2.85 1.15 25.75
C GLU A 27 2.97 2.66 25.53
N LYS A 28 3.79 3.11 24.57
CA LYS A 28 3.91 4.52 24.20
C LYS A 28 2.57 5.10 23.76
N THR A 29 1.83 4.36 22.96
CA THR A 29 0.49 4.77 22.51
C THR A 29 -0.47 4.88 23.69
N THR A 30 -0.44 3.93 24.62
CA THR A 30 -1.26 3.96 25.85
C THR A 30 -0.94 5.20 26.71
N ILE A 31 0.35 5.53 26.86
CA ILE A 31 0.77 6.74 27.57
C ILE A 31 0.23 8.00 26.89
N PHE A 32 0.30 8.06 25.54
CA PHE A 32 -0.26 9.17 24.77
C PHE A 32 -1.76 9.35 25.02
N PHE A 33 -2.53 8.28 25.00
CA PHE A 33 -3.97 8.32 25.33
C PHE A 33 -4.18 8.87 26.77
N GLY A 34 -3.36 8.43 27.72
CA GLY A 34 -3.39 8.87 29.11
C GLY A 34 -3.15 10.38 29.30
N PHE A 35 -2.24 10.98 28.52
CA PHE A 35 -1.98 12.43 28.56
C PHE A 35 -3.24 13.27 28.26
N TYR A 36 -4.13 12.74 27.43
CA TYR A 36 -5.38 13.40 27.05
C TYR A 36 -6.59 12.89 27.83
N GLY A 37 -6.37 12.13 28.92
CA GLY A 37 -7.43 11.69 29.82
C GLY A 37 -8.12 10.39 29.44
N ALA A 38 -7.79 9.79 28.30
CA ALA A 38 -8.33 8.50 27.86
C ALA A 38 -7.51 7.36 28.51
N ARG A 39 -7.95 6.90 29.67
CA ARG A 39 -7.22 5.90 30.49
C ARG A 39 -7.51 4.48 30.00
N TYR A 40 -6.48 3.82 29.55
CA TYR A 40 -6.42 2.40 29.20
C TYR A 40 -5.20 1.76 29.86
N THR A 41 -5.25 0.47 30.12
CA THR A 41 -4.06 -0.36 30.15
C THR A 41 -3.66 -0.72 28.72
N THR A 42 -2.41 -1.12 28.50
CA THR A 42 -1.95 -1.53 27.15
C THR A 42 -2.79 -2.69 26.57
N ALA A 43 -3.16 -3.64 27.41
CA ALA A 43 -4.02 -4.77 27.01
C ALA A 43 -5.43 -4.32 26.61
N GLU A 44 -6.03 -3.41 27.40
CA GLU A 44 -7.35 -2.83 27.06
C GLU A 44 -7.31 -2.02 25.77
N LEU A 45 -6.26 -1.23 25.54
CA LEU A 45 -6.12 -0.44 24.30
C LEU A 45 -6.03 -1.34 23.08
N LYS A 46 -5.19 -2.39 23.15
CA LYS A 46 -5.07 -3.39 22.08
C LYS A 46 -6.40 -4.10 21.78
N ALA A 47 -7.14 -4.47 22.84
CA ALA A 47 -8.45 -5.12 22.68
C ALA A 47 -9.47 -4.17 22.03
N ALA A 48 -9.61 -2.96 22.57
CA ALA A 48 -10.52 -1.96 22.07
C ALA A 48 -10.21 -1.56 20.61
N PHE A 49 -8.92 -1.48 20.24
CA PHE A 49 -8.49 -1.23 18.87
C PHE A 49 -8.99 -2.31 17.90
N ARG A 50 -8.78 -3.60 18.25
CA ARG A 50 -9.26 -4.72 17.42
C ARG A 50 -10.78 -4.73 17.28
N GLU A 51 -11.49 -4.50 18.40
CA GLU A 51 -12.94 -4.42 18.40
C GLU A 51 -13.47 -3.28 17.52
N ALA A 52 -12.83 -2.11 17.58
CA ALA A 52 -13.21 -0.96 16.76
C ALA A 52 -12.99 -1.21 15.26
N ILE A 53 -11.88 -1.86 14.86
CA ILE A 53 -11.66 -2.28 13.47
C ILE A 53 -12.75 -3.25 13.03
N THR A 54 -12.97 -4.33 13.78
CA THR A 54 -13.97 -5.36 13.44
C THR A 54 -15.37 -4.77 13.30
N ALA A 55 -15.74 -3.84 14.19
CA ALA A 55 -17.05 -3.18 14.14
C ALA A 55 -17.21 -2.31 12.88
N ARG A 56 -16.15 -1.62 12.46
CA ARG A 56 -16.16 -0.80 11.24
C ARG A 56 -16.14 -1.65 9.97
N GLU A 57 -15.32 -2.68 9.91
CA GLU A 57 -15.31 -3.63 8.78
C GLU A 57 -16.68 -4.26 8.56
N ALA A 58 -17.39 -4.61 9.64
CA ALA A 58 -18.74 -5.16 9.56
C ALA A 58 -19.77 -4.17 8.99
N GLN A 59 -19.53 -2.86 9.07
CA GLN A 59 -20.40 -1.82 8.52
C GLN A 59 -20.12 -1.55 7.02
N GLU A 60 -18.86 -1.69 6.58
CA GLU A 60 -18.43 -1.32 5.22
C GLU A 60 -18.79 -2.37 4.15
N GLY A 61 -19.05 -3.61 4.52
CA GLY A 61 -19.51 -4.62 3.58
C GLY A 61 -19.34 -6.06 4.05
N GLN A 62 -20.27 -6.89 3.59
CA GLN A 62 -20.34 -8.32 3.95
C GLN A 62 -20.21 -9.27 2.75
N SER A 63 -19.79 -8.77 1.56
CA SER A 63 -19.57 -9.63 0.41
C SER A 63 -18.20 -10.31 0.49
N TYR A 64 -18.09 -11.52 -0.06
CA TYR A 64 -16.82 -12.26 -0.15
C TYR A 64 -15.71 -11.51 -0.87
N GLU A 65 -16.07 -10.58 -1.78
CA GLU A 65 -15.15 -9.79 -2.57
C GLU A 65 -14.91 -8.38 -2.00
N CYS A 66 -15.42 -8.09 -0.81
CA CYS A 66 -15.26 -6.80 -0.16
C CYS A 66 -14.05 -6.83 0.77
N PHE A 67 -13.08 -5.97 0.49
CA PHE A 67 -11.88 -5.79 1.32
C PHE A 67 -11.84 -4.35 1.84
N PRO A 68 -12.57 -4.05 2.94
CA PRO A 68 -12.60 -2.70 3.50
C PRO A 68 -11.22 -2.31 4.04
N ASP A 69 -10.88 -1.03 3.88
CA ASP A 69 -9.74 -0.40 4.56
C ASP A 69 -10.24 0.73 5.45
N ILE A 70 -10.00 0.59 6.74
CA ILE A 70 -10.47 1.54 7.73
C ILE A 70 -9.37 2.56 8.01
N PRO A 71 -9.65 3.88 7.86
CA PRO A 71 -8.69 4.92 8.22
C PRO A 71 -8.24 4.78 9.67
N PHE A 72 -6.94 4.63 9.87
CA PHE A 72 -6.35 4.33 11.18
C PHE A 72 -6.61 5.42 12.21
N GLU A 73 -6.58 6.70 11.78
CA GLU A 73 -6.89 7.85 12.61
C GLU A 73 -8.33 7.87 13.10
N GLU A 74 -9.27 7.33 12.31
CA GLU A 74 -10.66 7.25 12.74
C GLU A 74 -10.85 6.22 13.86
N VAL A 75 -10.15 5.08 13.75
CA VAL A 75 -10.13 4.07 14.83
C VAL A 75 -9.55 4.66 16.11
N MET A 76 -8.41 5.35 16.00
CA MET A 76 -7.79 6.01 17.16
C MET A 76 -8.71 7.09 17.75
N ALA A 77 -9.44 7.84 16.92
CA ALA A 77 -10.41 8.84 17.39
C ALA A 77 -11.58 8.19 18.16
N ASP A 78 -12.07 7.04 17.69
CA ASP A 78 -13.14 6.32 18.39
C ASP A 78 -12.71 5.84 19.77
N LEU A 79 -11.45 5.42 19.92
CA LEU A 79 -10.90 5.04 21.23
C LEU A 79 -10.87 6.22 22.21
N PHE A 80 -10.61 7.46 21.75
CA PHE A 80 -10.75 8.66 22.56
C PHE A 80 -12.22 8.89 22.93
N ARG A 81 -13.14 8.81 21.97
CA ARG A 81 -14.58 8.97 22.20
C ARG A 81 -15.14 7.96 23.20
N ALA A 82 -14.70 6.72 23.12
CA ALA A 82 -15.09 5.66 24.06
C ALA A 82 -14.72 5.94 25.53
N LYS A 83 -13.74 6.83 25.76
CA LYS A 83 -13.35 7.31 27.11
C LYS A 83 -13.91 8.71 27.43
N GLY A 84 -14.88 9.20 26.66
CA GLY A 84 -15.57 10.47 26.91
C GLY A 84 -14.83 11.72 26.38
N ILE A 85 -13.72 11.54 25.64
CA ILE A 85 -12.98 12.64 25.02
C ILE A 85 -13.64 12.93 23.66
N MET A 86 -14.59 13.87 23.63
CA MET A 86 -15.37 14.18 22.43
C MET A 86 -14.77 15.35 21.64
N GLU A 87 -14.37 16.41 22.33
CA GLU A 87 -13.68 17.54 21.72
C GLU A 87 -12.29 17.10 21.23
N ASN A 88 -11.92 17.51 20.03
CA ASN A 88 -10.65 17.21 19.41
C ASN A 88 -10.34 15.70 19.19
N ALA A 89 -11.30 14.78 19.38
CA ALA A 89 -11.07 13.34 19.22
C ALA A 89 -10.48 13.01 17.84
N HIS A 90 -10.92 13.65 16.78
CA HIS A 90 -10.37 13.45 15.43
C HIS A 90 -8.90 13.91 15.35
N SER A 91 -8.58 15.11 15.84
CA SER A 91 -7.19 15.61 15.85
C SER A 91 -6.27 14.73 16.72
N LEU A 92 -6.77 14.24 17.84
CA LEU A 92 -6.04 13.31 18.71
C LEU A 92 -5.85 11.94 18.04
N GLY A 93 -6.86 11.49 17.28
CA GLY A 93 -6.77 10.26 16.48
C GLY A 93 -5.64 10.33 15.43
N ILE A 94 -5.55 11.46 14.72
CA ILE A 94 -4.45 11.74 13.78
C ILE A 94 -3.09 11.66 14.48
N GLN A 95 -2.93 12.36 15.61
CA GLN A 95 -1.68 12.39 16.37
C GLN A 95 -1.32 11.00 16.91
N ALA A 96 -2.31 10.23 17.39
CA ALA A 96 -2.09 8.88 17.88
C ALA A 96 -1.66 7.94 16.75
N ALA A 97 -2.28 8.03 15.58
CA ALA A 97 -1.91 7.25 14.40
C ALA A 97 -0.47 7.56 13.95
N GLN A 98 -0.11 8.84 13.90
CA GLN A 98 1.24 9.28 13.54
C GLN A 98 2.29 8.83 14.57
N LEU A 99 1.98 8.96 15.87
CA LEU A 99 2.84 8.46 16.94
C LEU A 99 3.05 6.96 16.84
N PHE A 100 1.97 6.20 16.61
CA PHE A 100 2.05 4.74 16.44
C PHE A 100 2.98 4.38 15.28
N ARG A 101 2.78 5.03 14.12
CA ARG A 101 3.62 4.81 12.93
C ARG A 101 5.09 5.14 13.20
N ILE A 102 5.40 6.31 13.74
CA ILE A 102 6.77 6.72 14.07
C ILE A 102 7.42 5.77 15.07
N SER A 103 6.65 5.26 16.05
CA SER A 103 7.16 4.36 17.06
C SER A 103 7.40 2.94 16.55
N SER A 104 6.74 2.52 15.48
CA SER A 104 6.83 1.18 14.89
C SER A 104 7.84 1.08 13.74
N ILE A 105 8.18 2.18 13.06
CA ILE A 105 9.16 2.15 11.96
C ILE A 105 10.57 1.92 12.54
N GLU A 106 11.25 0.90 12.03
CA GLU A 106 12.68 0.69 12.23
C GLU A 106 13.50 1.32 11.11
N TYR A 107 13.09 1.10 9.87
CA TYR A 107 13.65 1.80 8.71
C TYR A 107 12.62 1.93 7.59
N ILE A 108 12.86 2.89 6.70
CA ILE A 108 12.15 3.11 5.45
C ILE A 108 13.11 3.73 4.43
N HIS A 109 13.28 3.11 3.28
CA HIS A 109 14.09 3.63 2.19
C HIS A 109 13.60 3.12 0.83
N LEU A 110 14.04 3.77 -0.24
CA LEU A 110 13.75 3.30 -1.60
C LEU A 110 14.62 2.08 -1.93
N TYR A 111 14.09 1.19 -2.74
CA TYR A 111 14.95 0.22 -3.41
C TYR A 111 15.96 0.91 -4.34
N PRO A 112 17.07 0.25 -4.68
CA PRO A 112 18.10 0.85 -5.53
C PRO A 112 17.54 1.36 -6.85
N HIS A 113 17.91 2.58 -7.24
CA HIS A 113 17.62 3.20 -8.54
C HIS A 113 16.13 3.50 -8.83
N VAL A 114 15.22 3.47 -7.86
CA VAL A 114 13.80 3.73 -8.06
C VAL A 114 13.55 5.10 -8.72
N LEU A 115 14.12 6.18 -8.19
CA LEU A 115 13.85 7.53 -8.73
C LEU A 115 14.37 7.69 -10.17
N ASP A 116 15.53 7.14 -10.47
CA ASP A 116 16.12 7.16 -11.81
C ASP A 116 15.23 6.36 -12.78
N ALA A 117 14.75 5.19 -12.35
CA ALA A 117 13.87 4.36 -13.16
C ALA A 117 12.55 5.05 -13.48
N LEU A 118 11.88 5.66 -12.47
CA LEU A 118 10.64 6.41 -12.68
C LEU A 118 10.86 7.59 -13.63
N SER A 119 11.99 8.31 -13.53
CA SER A 119 12.35 9.40 -14.46
C SER A 119 12.49 8.89 -15.89
N VAL A 120 13.23 7.81 -16.09
CA VAL A 120 13.44 7.20 -17.41
C VAL A 120 12.12 6.73 -18.03
N LEU A 121 11.25 6.08 -17.25
CA LEU A 121 9.94 5.63 -17.73
C LEU A 121 9.05 6.82 -18.15
N ARG A 122 9.07 7.90 -17.39
CA ARG A 122 8.36 9.14 -17.75
C ARG A 122 8.91 9.78 -19.01
N GLU A 123 10.23 9.86 -19.16
CA GLU A 123 10.90 10.37 -20.38
C GLU A 123 10.55 9.55 -21.63
N LYS A 124 10.27 8.26 -21.45
CA LYS A 124 9.79 7.37 -22.51
C LYS A 124 8.30 7.54 -22.83
N GLY A 125 7.59 8.37 -22.08
CA GLY A 125 6.19 8.73 -22.34
C GLY A 125 5.18 7.86 -21.60
N HIS A 126 5.59 7.06 -20.61
CA HIS A 126 4.65 6.36 -19.74
C HIS A 126 4.02 7.32 -18.73
N ARG A 127 2.73 7.12 -18.44
CA ARG A 127 2.06 7.71 -17.29
C ARG A 127 2.27 6.78 -16.08
N LEU A 128 2.56 7.36 -14.93
CA LEU A 128 2.92 6.63 -13.73
C LEU A 128 1.86 6.83 -12.65
N TRP A 129 1.31 5.74 -12.13
CA TRP A 129 0.24 5.73 -11.15
C TRP A 129 0.66 4.93 -9.93
N LEU A 130 0.34 5.42 -8.74
CA LEU A 130 0.52 4.68 -7.50
C LEU A 130 -0.83 4.16 -7.00
N LEU A 131 -0.93 2.85 -6.74
CA LEU A 131 -2.12 2.21 -6.16
C LEU A 131 -1.68 1.27 -5.04
N SER A 132 -1.74 1.74 -3.79
CA SER A 132 -1.17 1.03 -2.64
C SER A 132 -2.17 0.78 -1.52
N ASN A 133 -2.06 -0.40 -0.91
CA ASN A 133 -2.72 -0.72 0.36
C ASN A 133 -1.97 0.02 1.48
N ALA A 134 -2.40 1.25 1.77
CA ALA A 134 -1.67 2.15 2.65
C ALA A 134 -2.60 3.17 3.33
N GLN A 135 -2.20 3.60 4.52
CA GLN A 135 -2.90 4.61 5.31
C GLN A 135 -2.40 6.00 4.96
N ALA A 136 -3.24 6.83 4.35
CA ALA A 136 -2.89 8.18 3.87
C ALA A 136 -2.32 9.07 4.96
N ILE A 137 -2.79 8.91 6.20
CA ILE A 137 -2.42 9.74 7.34
C ILE A 137 -0.90 9.77 7.62
N PHE A 138 -0.16 8.75 7.24
CA PHE A 138 1.30 8.72 7.37
C PHE A 138 2.02 8.51 6.01
N THR A 139 1.44 7.77 5.09
CA THR A 139 2.06 7.50 3.77
C THR A 139 2.27 8.76 2.95
N ALA A 140 1.39 9.76 3.06
CA ALA A 140 1.58 11.05 2.38
C ALA A 140 2.87 11.79 2.82
N TYR A 141 3.29 11.66 4.08
CA TYR A 141 4.58 12.17 4.54
C TYR A 141 5.73 11.31 4.02
N GLU A 142 5.62 9.99 4.10
CA GLU A 142 6.65 9.05 3.67
C GLU A 142 6.99 9.22 2.18
N LEU A 143 5.99 9.39 1.32
CA LEU A 143 6.18 9.69 -0.09
C LEU A 143 6.99 10.98 -0.32
N ARG A 144 6.71 12.05 0.45
CA ARG A 144 7.48 13.30 0.35
C ARG A 144 8.90 13.11 0.86
N HIS A 145 9.07 12.41 1.98
CA HIS A 145 10.38 12.13 2.59
C HIS A 145 11.29 11.33 1.65
N LEU A 146 10.72 10.38 0.92
CA LEU A 146 11.44 9.53 -0.03
C LEU A 146 11.60 10.17 -1.44
N GLY A 147 11.09 11.39 -1.65
CA GLY A 147 11.15 12.05 -2.97
C GLY A 147 10.16 11.50 -4.00
N LEU A 148 9.18 10.69 -3.57
CA LEU A 148 8.16 10.08 -4.43
C LEU A 148 6.94 10.99 -4.66
N GLY A 149 6.76 12.05 -3.87
CA GLY A 149 5.54 12.85 -3.86
C GLY A 149 5.13 13.45 -5.21
N ASN A 150 6.07 13.69 -6.11
CA ASN A 150 5.84 14.28 -7.43
C ASN A 150 6.20 13.31 -8.58
N GLN A 151 6.38 12.03 -8.30
CA GLN A 151 6.79 11.05 -9.31
C GLN A 151 5.61 10.42 -10.05
N PHE A 152 4.37 10.65 -9.61
CA PHE A 152 3.19 9.99 -10.16
C PHE A 152 2.20 11.01 -10.72
N ASP A 153 1.48 10.61 -11.77
CA ASP A 153 0.36 11.36 -12.35
C ASP A 153 -0.90 11.25 -11.49
N GLY A 154 -0.93 10.30 -10.57
CA GLY A 154 -1.92 10.16 -9.51
C GLY A 154 -1.48 9.16 -8.44
N ILE A 155 -1.89 9.43 -7.20
CA ILE A 155 -1.59 8.60 -6.03
C ILE A 155 -2.91 8.16 -5.42
N TYR A 156 -3.07 6.85 -5.24
CA TYR A 156 -4.26 6.19 -4.73
C TYR A 156 -3.87 5.36 -3.51
N LEU A 157 -4.35 5.77 -2.34
CA LEU A 157 -4.09 5.09 -1.07
C LEU A 157 -5.40 4.49 -0.56
N SER A 158 -5.40 3.23 -0.20
CA SER A 158 -6.61 2.46 0.10
C SER A 158 -7.48 3.05 1.21
N SER A 159 -6.87 3.68 2.23
CA SER A 159 -7.64 4.32 3.31
C SER A 159 -8.52 5.48 2.82
N ASP A 160 -8.10 6.22 1.77
CA ASP A 160 -8.89 7.30 1.19
C ASP A 160 -10.12 6.77 0.44
N TYR A 161 -10.03 5.55 -0.09
CA TYR A 161 -11.09 4.87 -0.86
C TYR A 161 -11.90 3.88 -0.02
N ARG A 162 -11.53 3.67 1.25
CA ARG A 162 -12.16 2.71 2.16
C ARG A 162 -12.23 1.29 1.64
N CYS A 163 -11.38 0.96 0.68
CA CYS A 163 -11.22 -0.40 0.16
C CYS A 163 -9.78 -0.62 -0.31
N ARG A 164 -9.31 -1.84 -0.11
CA ARG A 164 -7.93 -2.23 -0.43
C ARG A 164 -7.87 -3.34 -1.48
N LYS A 165 -6.76 -3.43 -2.19
CA LYS A 165 -6.49 -4.57 -3.09
C LYS A 165 -6.65 -5.89 -2.31
N PRO A 166 -7.24 -6.94 -2.89
CA PRO A 166 -7.59 -7.10 -4.29
C PRO A 166 -9.01 -6.63 -4.68
N ASP A 167 -9.70 -5.83 -3.85
CA ASP A 167 -11.04 -5.33 -4.15
C ASP A 167 -11.06 -4.60 -5.49
N ILE A 168 -11.91 -5.06 -6.40
CA ILE A 168 -12.04 -4.51 -7.74
C ILE A 168 -12.44 -3.03 -7.75
N ARG A 169 -13.14 -2.57 -6.71
CA ARG A 169 -13.57 -1.16 -6.59
C ARG A 169 -12.38 -0.21 -6.51
N PHE A 170 -11.29 -0.65 -5.85
CA PHE A 170 -10.10 0.17 -5.73
C PHE A 170 -9.36 0.33 -7.06
N PHE A 171 -9.26 -0.74 -7.85
CA PHE A 171 -8.71 -0.65 -9.22
C PHE A 171 -9.61 0.18 -10.14
N ARG A 172 -10.95 0.01 -10.04
CA ARG A 172 -11.91 0.79 -10.82
C ARG A 172 -11.83 2.28 -10.51
N ALA A 173 -11.67 2.66 -9.25
CA ALA A 173 -11.50 4.07 -8.88
C ALA A 173 -10.38 4.74 -9.67
N LEU A 174 -9.19 4.13 -9.75
CA LEU A 174 -8.09 4.63 -10.58
C LEU A 174 -8.50 4.69 -12.07
N MET A 175 -9.03 3.58 -12.60
CA MET A 175 -9.33 3.49 -14.04
C MET A 175 -10.40 4.48 -14.47
N GLU A 176 -11.47 4.62 -13.72
CA GLU A 176 -12.59 5.51 -14.03
C GLU A 176 -12.22 6.98 -13.87
N GLU A 177 -11.55 7.35 -12.77
CA GLU A 177 -11.13 8.74 -12.53
C GLU A 177 -10.12 9.26 -13.55
N ARG A 178 -9.29 8.37 -14.10
CA ARG A 178 -8.23 8.73 -15.06
C ARG A 178 -8.52 8.30 -16.49
N ASN A 179 -9.69 7.70 -16.72
CA ASN A 179 -10.10 7.17 -18.02
C ASN A 179 -9.03 6.27 -18.65
N LEU A 180 -8.58 5.27 -17.86
CA LEU A 180 -7.54 4.34 -18.28
C LEU A 180 -8.16 3.14 -19.01
N ASP A 181 -7.48 2.72 -20.08
CA ASP A 181 -7.76 1.47 -20.78
C ASP A 181 -6.99 0.33 -20.07
N PRO A 182 -7.65 -0.63 -19.42
CA PRO A 182 -6.97 -1.70 -18.69
C PRO A 182 -6.04 -2.53 -19.59
N GLU A 183 -6.32 -2.61 -20.90
CA GLU A 183 -5.47 -3.32 -21.84
C GLU A 183 -4.11 -2.63 -22.07
N LYS A 184 -4.03 -1.33 -21.76
CA LYS A 184 -2.82 -0.52 -21.85
C LYS A 184 -2.15 -0.29 -20.50
N CYS A 185 -2.69 -0.89 -19.43
CA CYS A 185 -2.15 -0.81 -18.10
C CYS A 185 -1.28 -2.03 -17.77
N LEU A 186 -0.12 -1.78 -17.17
CA LEU A 186 0.72 -2.79 -16.54
C LEU A 186 0.81 -2.49 -15.04
N PHE A 187 0.32 -3.41 -14.22
CA PHE A 187 0.46 -3.33 -12.75
C PHE A 187 1.73 -4.01 -12.30
N ILE A 188 2.51 -3.34 -11.46
CA ILE A 188 3.79 -3.80 -10.93
C ILE A 188 3.67 -3.88 -9.41
N GLY A 189 3.85 -5.07 -8.84
CA GLY A 189 3.69 -5.29 -7.41
C GLY A 189 4.35 -6.58 -6.92
N ASN A 190 4.46 -6.75 -5.60
CA ASN A 190 5.17 -7.85 -4.95
C ASN A 190 4.27 -8.83 -4.19
N ASP A 191 2.96 -8.63 -4.19
CA ASP A 191 2.00 -9.54 -3.54
C ASP A 191 1.08 -10.20 -4.58
N ARG A 192 1.17 -11.55 -4.66
CA ARG A 192 0.38 -12.34 -5.60
C ARG A 192 -1.12 -12.23 -5.34
N ASN A 193 -1.52 -12.16 -4.07
CA ASN A 193 -2.91 -12.24 -3.66
C ASN A 193 -3.64 -10.90 -3.75
N THR A 194 -2.93 -9.80 -3.53
CA THR A 194 -3.51 -8.45 -3.55
C THR A 194 -3.24 -7.74 -4.87
N ASP A 195 -1.97 -7.66 -5.29
CA ASP A 195 -1.55 -6.91 -6.47
C ASP A 195 -1.90 -7.64 -7.77
N ILE A 196 -1.32 -8.85 -7.90
CA ILE A 196 -1.40 -9.60 -9.14
C ILE A 196 -2.81 -10.13 -9.39
N ALA A 197 -3.46 -10.70 -8.37
CA ALA A 197 -4.82 -11.19 -8.50
C ALA A 197 -5.80 -10.04 -8.75
N GLY A 198 -5.69 -8.92 -8.01
CA GLY A 198 -6.55 -7.75 -8.18
C GLY A 198 -6.41 -7.10 -9.55
N ALA A 199 -5.17 -6.89 -10.02
CA ALA A 199 -4.91 -6.31 -11.34
C ALA A 199 -5.41 -7.20 -12.49
N LYS A 200 -5.22 -8.53 -12.39
CA LYS A 200 -5.78 -9.49 -13.36
C LYS A 200 -7.30 -9.41 -13.41
N ASN A 201 -7.96 -9.36 -12.25
CA ASN A 201 -9.42 -9.21 -12.18
C ASN A 201 -9.90 -7.86 -12.75
N ALA A 202 -9.06 -6.83 -12.68
CA ALA A 202 -9.32 -5.53 -13.29
C ALA A 202 -9.03 -5.48 -14.82
N GLY A 203 -8.54 -6.57 -15.40
CA GLY A 203 -8.21 -6.67 -16.82
C GLY A 203 -6.84 -6.11 -17.20
N MET A 204 -6.00 -5.73 -16.24
CA MET A 204 -4.65 -5.22 -16.48
C MET A 204 -3.66 -6.36 -16.75
N ALA A 205 -2.57 -6.05 -17.45
CA ALA A 205 -1.37 -6.87 -17.41
C ALA A 205 -0.66 -6.72 -16.07
N THR A 206 0.17 -7.70 -15.70
CA THR A 206 0.85 -7.72 -14.39
C THR A 206 2.32 -8.05 -14.52
N LEU A 207 3.13 -7.38 -13.69
CA LEU A 207 4.51 -7.74 -13.43
C LEU A 207 4.67 -8.03 -11.94
N TYR A 208 4.99 -9.26 -11.61
CA TYR A 208 5.19 -9.71 -10.24
C TYR A 208 6.68 -9.59 -9.89
N MET A 209 6.97 -8.76 -8.89
CA MET A 209 8.33 -8.59 -8.36
C MET A 209 8.55 -9.51 -7.17
N HIS A 210 9.61 -10.29 -7.21
CA HIS A 210 10.06 -11.13 -6.09
C HIS A 210 11.11 -10.38 -5.29
N THR A 211 10.69 -9.58 -4.32
CA THR A 211 11.57 -8.84 -3.41
C THR A 211 11.66 -9.53 -2.04
N GLN A 212 12.53 -9.07 -1.14
CA GLN A 212 12.61 -9.61 0.22
C GLN A 212 11.33 -9.42 1.04
N LEU A 213 10.46 -8.47 0.66
CA LEU A 213 9.16 -8.26 1.30
C LEU A 213 8.02 -9.06 0.65
N THR A 214 8.29 -9.83 -0.38
CA THR A 214 7.32 -10.79 -0.93
C THR A 214 6.99 -11.85 0.13
N PRO A 215 5.69 -12.12 0.41
CA PRO A 215 5.31 -13.11 1.40
C PRO A 215 5.98 -14.45 1.16
N PRO A 216 6.58 -15.10 2.18
CA PRO A 216 7.39 -16.32 2.00
C PRO A 216 6.63 -17.49 1.35
N ASP A 217 5.32 -17.59 1.56
CA ASP A 217 4.45 -18.60 0.96
C ASP A 217 4.15 -18.33 -0.53
N GLN A 218 4.53 -17.15 -1.03
CA GLN A 218 4.35 -16.73 -2.41
C GLN A 218 5.64 -16.76 -3.22
N LEU A 219 6.79 -16.98 -2.58
CA LEU A 219 8.06 -17.12 -3.28
C LEU A 219 8.06 -18.35 -4.20
N PRO A 220 8.66 -18.27 -5.40
CA PRO A 220 8.76 -19.43 -6.28
C PRO A 220 9.65 -20.51 -5.67
N ALA A 221 9.29 -21.77 -5.90
CA ALA A 221 10.09 -22.91 -5.45
C ALA A 221 11.46 -22.99 -6.18
N ASP A 222 11.55 -22.43 -7.39
CA ASP A 222 12.78 -22.27 -8.17
C ASP A 222 12.77 -20.90 -8.87
N PRO A 223 13.53 -19.91 -8.37
CA PRO A 223 13.59 -18.57 -8.95
C PRO A 223 14.16 -18.49 -10.37
N LYS A 224 14.72 -19.59 -10.88
CA LYS A 224 15.29 -19.66 -12.24
C LYS A 224 14.26 -20.02 -13.31
N LEU A 225 13.06 -20.43 -12.92
CA LEU A 225 11.97 -20.78 -13.84
C LEU A 225 11.07 -19.58 -14.15
N LEU A 226 11.66 -18.43 -14.46
CA LEU A 226 10.91 -17.35 -15.09
C LEU A 226 10.56 -17.79 -16.50
N PRO A 227 9.29 -17.72 -16.95
CA PRO A 227 8.95 -18.06 -18.33
C PRO A 227 9.62 -17.06 -19.28
N ALA A 228 10.81 -17.40 -19.75
CA ALA A 228 11.60 -16.57 -20.66
C ALA A 228 10.95 -16.40 -22.06
N ASN A 229 9.77 -16.97 -22.29
CA ASN A 229 9.08 -16.96 -23.60
C ASN A 229 7.57 -16.80 -23.44
N CYS A 230 7.14 -15.67 -22.89
CA CYS A 230 5.80 -15.20 -23.20
C CYS A 230 5.85 -14.52 -24.58
N GLY A 231 5.23 -15.11 -25.58
CA GLY A 231 5.04 -14.48 -26.88
C GLY A 231 4.22 -13.18 -26.76
N SER A 232 3.98 -12.49 -27.87
CA SER A 232 3.30 -11.18 -27.96
C SER A 232 1.92 -11.08 -27.29
N HIS A 233 1.43 -12.13 -26.65
CA HIS A 233 0.15 -12.20 -25.95
C HIS A 233 0.29 -12.43 -24.43
N CYS A 234 1.53 -12.44 -23.90
CA CYS A 234 1.75 -12.57 -22.47
C CYS A 234 1.35 -11.29 -21.76
N ARG A 235 0.45 -11.43 -20.81
CA ARG A 235 -0.01 -10.34 -19.94
C ARG A 235 0.42 -10.50 -18.49
N HIS A 236 1.34 -11.43 -18.25
CA HIS A 236 1.90 -11.67 -16.93
C HIS A 236 3.42 -11.86 -17.05
N PHE A 237 4.15 -11.04 -16.30
CA PHE A 237 5.61 -11.03 -16.25
C PHE A 237 6.05 -11.27 -14.80
N GLU A 238 7.24 -11.79 -14.62
CA GLU A 238 7.88 -11.93 -13.31
C GLU A 238 9.28 -11.33 -13.36
N PHE A 239 9.72 -10.76 -12.26
CA PHE A 239 11.05 -10.18 -12.10
C PHE A 239 11.61 -10.57 -10.73
N GLU A 240 12.83 -11.11 -10.71
CA GLU A 240 13.54 -11.50 -9.49
C GLU A 240 14.42 -10.37 -9.01
N GLY A 241 14.20 -9.93 -7.76
CA GLY A 241 15.00 -8.91 -7.11
C GLY A 241 14.36 -7.52 -7.08
N ASP A 242 15.15 -6.56 -6.66
CA ASP A 242 14.76 -5.19 -6.34
C ASP A 242 15.56 -4.12 -7.10
N ASP A 243 16.36 -4.52 -8.11
CA ASP A 243 17.15 -3.60 -8.92
C ASP A 243 16.31 -2.91 -9.99
N TRP A 244 15.90 -1.70 -9.69
CA TRP A 244 15.09 -0.87 -10.59
C TRP A 244 15.84 -0.39 -11.84
N GLN A 245 17.19 -0.39 -11.85
CA GLN A 245 17.95 -0.10 -13.05
C GLN A 245 17.81 -1.22 -14.10
N GLU A 246 17.79 -2.48 -13.67
CA GLU A 246 17.52 -3.61 -14.57
C GLU A 246 16.07 -3.65 -15.00
N LEU A 247 15.13 -3.52 -14.05
CA LEU A 247 13.71 -3.56 -14.33
C LEU A 247 13.27 -2.48 -15.33
N SER A 248 13.75 -1.25 -15.17
CA SER A 248 13.40 -0.16 -16.09
C SER A 248 13.80 -0.44 -17.54
N LYS A 249 14.95 -1.08 -17.76
CA LYS A 249 15.38 -1.51 -19.11
C LYS A 249 14.42 -2.50 -19.76
N LEU A 250 13.79 -3.37 -18.97
CA LEU A 250 12.75 -4.28 -19.46
C LEU A 250 11.46 -3.53 -19.76
N LEU A 251 11.02 -2.66 -18.85
CA LEU A 251 9.75 -1.94 -18.95
C LEU A 251 9.68 -1.02 -20.18
N ILE A 252 10.78 -0.37 -20.57
CA ILE A 252 10.80 0.50 -21.77
C ILE A 252 10.61 -0.24 -23.09
N HIS A 253 10.71 -1.57 -23.08
CA HIS A 253 10.51 -2.42 -24.26
C HIS A 253 9.13 -3.08 -24.30
N LEU A 254 8.35 -2.98 -23.23
CA LEU A 254 6.97 -3.46 -23.12
C LEU A 254 5.98 -2.39 -23.58
#